data_ce199c1d6a6ead068b802f95b9657071
#
_entry.id   ce199c1d6a6ead068b802f95b9657071
#
_cell.length_a   1.000
_cell.length_b   1.000
_cell.length_c   1.000
_cell.angle_alpha   90.00
_cell.angle_beta   90.00
_cell.angle_gamma   90.00
#
_symmetry.space_group_name_H-M   'P 1'
#
loop_
_entity.id
_entity.type
_entity.pdbx_description
1 polymer ?
#
loop_
_entity_poly.entity_id
_entity_poly.type
_entity_poly.pdbx_seq_one_letter_code
_entity_poly.pdbx_strand_id
1 'polypeptide(L)'
;MTFFERYFELLDGPDPHSSLELVADDVEFSIQWAADGTRKSRQFVGDRDELRGLIDAGDTEGWAHYVSHSGVSGDVEFALGETRWDTGERIGTFLAVAELDESGRMRRYMVARSPVLAFPSER
;
A
#
# COMPACT_ATOMS: atom_id res chain seq x y z
N MET A 1 5.99 4.05 15.67
CA MET A 1 5.18 3.80 14.45
C MET A 1 6.10 3.88 13.23
N THR A 2 6.07 2.86 12.38
CA THR A 2 6.86 2.86 11.15
C THR A 2 6.21 3.74 10.08
N PHE A 3 6.95 4.01 9.00
CA PHE A 3 6.41 4.81 7.89
C PHE A 3 5.11 4.22 7.34
N PHE A 4 5.08 2.92 7.04
CA PHE A 4 3.90 2.30 6.45
C PHE A 4 2.72 2.18 7.42
N GLU A 5 2.98 1.97 8.71
CA GLU A 5 1.90 2.01 9.71
C GLU A 5 1.22 3.37 9.70
N ARG A 6 2.01 4.45 9.67
CA ARG A 6 1.48 5.80 9.60
C ARG A 6 0.80 6.09 8.26
N TYR A 7 1.43 5.71 7.16
CA TYR A 7 0.86 5.94 5.82
C TYR A 7 -0.50 5.26 5.66
N PHE A 8 -0.59 3.99 6.04
CA PHE A 8 -1.84 3.26 5.94
C PHE A 8 -2.88 3.72 6.98
N GLU A 9 -2.47 4.15 8.16
CA GLU A 9 -3.39 4.76 9.12
C GLU A 9 -4.09 5.98 8.52
N LEU A 10 -3.36 6.82 7.82
CA LEU A 10 -3.93 7.99 7.15
C LEU A 10 -4.78 7.60 5.94
N LEU A 11 -4.27 6.70 5.11
CA LEU A 11 -4.95 6.27 3.89
C LEU A 11 -6.28 5.56 4.18
N ASP A 12 -6.31 4.73 5.20
CA ASP A 12 -7.47 3.92 5.58
C ASP A 12 -8.39 4.65 6.57
N GLY A 13 -8.02 5.85 7.00
CA GLY A 13 -8.77 6.64 7.96
C GLY A 13 -9.90 7.45 7.33
N PRO A 14 -10.52 8.35 8.12
CA PRO A 14 -11.68 9.15 7.66
C PRO A 14 -11.33 10.21 6.61
N ASP A 15 -10.06 10.56 6.48
CA ASP A 15 -9.57 11.51 5.47
C ASP A 15 -8.40 10.91 4.70
N PRO A 16 -8.67 10.05 3.71
CA PRO A 16 -7.61 9.38 2.95
C PRO A 16 -6.64 10.34 2.24
N HIS A 17 -7.08 11.54 1.88
CA HIS A 17 -6.20 12.53 1.24
C HIS A 17 -5.07 12.98 2.15
N SER A 18 -5.21 12.86 3.47
CA SER A 18 -4.15 13.21 4.41
C SER A 18 -2.89 12.34 4.23
N SER A 19 -3.03 11.14 3.65
CA SER A 19 -1.89 10.28 3.32
C SER A 19 -0.94 10.94 2.32
N LEU A 20 -1.44 11.83 1.47
CA LEU A 20 -0.63 12.53 0.47
C LEU A 20 0.40 13.48 1.09
N GLU A 21 0.25 13.83 2.37
CA GLU A 21 1.27 14.59 3.10
C GLU A 21 2.58 13.82 3.24
N LEU A 22 2.53 12.49 3.16
CA LEU A 22 3.70 11.62 3.22
C LEU A 22 4.24 11.26 1.83
N VAL A 23 3.69 11.87 0.77
CA VAL A 23 4.04 11.59 -0.61
C VAL A 23 4.74 12.81 -1.21
N ALA A 24 5.94 12.59 -1.78
CA ALA A 24 6.68 13.65 -2.44
C ALA A 24 5.97 14.14 -3.71
N ASP A 25 6.20 15.39 -4.09
CA ASP A 25 5.58 15.97 -5.28
C ASP A 25 6.00 15.24 -6.56
N ASP A 26 7.22 14.70 -6.58
CA ASP A 26 7.80 13.98 -7.72
C ASP A 26 7.73 12.46 -7.59
N VAL A 27 6.79 11.95 -6.79
CA VAL A 27 6.66 10.51 -6.56
C VAL A 27 6.42 9.74 -7.85
N GLU A 28 7.05 8.58 -7.93
CA GLU A 28 6.74 7.52 -8.89
C GLU A 28 6.14 6.35 -8.13
N PHE A 29 5.03 5.81 -8.60
CA PHE A 29 4.46 4.63 -7.94
C PHE A 29 4.10 3.53 -8.93
N SER A 30 4.09 2.30 -8.42
CA SER A 30 3.61 1.12 -9.14
C SER A 30 2.86 0.23 -8.14
N ILE A 31 1.59 0.01 -8.41
CA ILE A 31 0.72 -0.87 -7.60
C ILE A 31 0.26 -2.01 -8.49
N GLN A 32 0.43 -3.23 -8.02
CA GLN A 32 -0.02 -4.43 -8.72
C GLN A 32 -1.02 -5.19 -7.87
N TRP A 33 -2.14 -5.55 -8.49
CA TRP A 33 -3.20 -6.32 -7.86
C TRP A 33 -3.51 -7.57 -8.69
N ALA A 34 -3.30 -8.75 -8.11
CA ALA A 34 -3.67 -10.03 -8.71
C ALA A 34 -4.92 -10.54 -8.00
N ALA A 35 -6.08 -10.38 -8.63
CA ALA A 35 -7.37 -10.54 -7.95
C ALA A 35 -7.77 -11.99 -7.64
N ASP A 36 -7.29 -12.96 -8.42
CA ASP A 36 -7.85 -14.31 -8.38
C ASP A 36 -6.82 -15.44 -8.53
N GLY A 37 -5.54 -15.16 -8.42
CA GLY A 37 -4.50 -16.16 -8.56
C GLY A 37 -4.20 -16.61 -9.99
N THR A 38 -4.83 -16.00 -10.99
CA THR A 38 -4.43 -16.18 -12.38
C THR A 38 -3.11 -15.45 -12.64
N ARG A 39 -2.51 -15.64 -13.81
CA ARG A 39 -1.32 -14.90 -14.21
C ARG A 39 -1.62 -13.45 -14.59
N LYS A 40 -2.89 -13.08 -14.62
CA LYS A 40 -3.32 -11.73 -14.94
C LYS A 40 -3.35 -10.87 -13.69
N SER A 41 -2.81 -9.67 -13.79
CA SER A 41 -2.87 -8.68 -12.73
C SER A 41 -3.23 -7.32 -13.31
N ARG A 42 -3.81 -6.46 -12.46
CA ARG A 42 -4.01 -5.06 -12.80
C ARG A 42 -2.81 -4.28 -12.25
N GLN A 43 -2.33 -3.34 -13.04
CA GLN A 43 -1.22 -2.49 -12.65
C GLN A 43 -1.63 -1.03 -12.75
N PHE A 44 -1.33 -0.28 -11.70
CA PHE A 44 -1.55 1.15 -11.62
C PHE A 44 -0.18 1.80 -11.47
N VAL A 45 0.17 2.67 -12.38
CA VAL A 45 1.45 3.39 -12.36
C VAL A 45 1.21 4.87 -12.56
N GLY A 46 2.06 5.70 -12.00
CA GLY A 46 1.93 7.11 -12.25
C GLY A 46 2.63 8.00 -11.23
N ASP A 47 2.17 9.22 -11.17
CA ASP A 47 2.67 10.30 -10.32
C ASP A 47 1.70 10.57 -9.15
N ARG A 48 1.92 11.67 -8.45
CA ARG A 48 1.12 12.06 -7.29
C ARG A 48 -0.35 12.33 -7.64
N ASP A 49 -0.62 12.93 -8.79
CA ASP A 49 -2.00 13.22 -9.24
C ASP A 49 -2.75 11.93 -9.54
N GLU A 50 -2.08 10.94 -10.14
CA GLU A 50 -2.67 9.64 -10.42
C GLU A 50 -2.91 8.85 -9.12
N LEU A 51 -2.02 8.97 -8.14
CA LEU A 51 -2.23 8.36 -6.83
C LEU A 51 -3.43 8.99 -6.11
N ARG A 52 -3.58 10.32 -6.20
CA ARG A 52 -4.77 11.02 -5.70
C ARG A 52 -6.04 10.51 -6.38
N GLY A 53 -5.97 10.28 -7.69
CA GLY A 53 -7.09 9.74 -8.46
C GLY A 53 -7.56 8.39 -7.98
N LEU A 54 -6.66 7.51 -7.54
CA LEU A 54 -7.02 6.21 -6.96
C LEU A 54 -7.76 6.40 -5.64
N ILE A 55 -7.34 7.36 -4.81
CA ILE A 55 -8.01 7.68 -3.55
C ILE A 55 -9.41 8.22 -3.84
N ASP A 56 -9.55 9.13 -4.81
CA ASP A 56 -10.83 9.73 -5.21
C ASP A 56 -11.80 8.69 -5.78
N ALA A 57 -11.28 7.63 -6.38
CA ALA A 57 -12.09 6.54 -6.91
C ALA A 57 -12.61 5.60 -5.81
N GLY A 58 -12.27 5.83 -4.53
CA GLY A 58 -12.71 5.00 -3.42
C GLY A 58 -11.98 3.67 -3.32
N ASP A 59 -10.74 3.62 -3.77
CA ASP A 59 -9.93 2.39 -3.84
C ASP A 59 -9.72 1.74 -2.46
N THR A 60 -9.87 2.50 -1.38
CA THR A 60 -9.68 2.02 0.00
C THR A 60 -10.98 1.93 0.81
N GLU A 61 -12.14 2.08 0.18
CA GLU A 61 -13.41 2.01 0.90
C GLU A 61 -13.76 0.59 1.34
N GLY A 62 -14.13 0.44 2.60
CA GLY A 62 -14.63 -0.81 3.15
C GLY A 62 -13.55 -1.81 3.54
N TRP A 63 -12.29 -1.48 3.39
CA TRP A 63 -11.17 -2.34 3.76
C TRP A 63 -9.95 -1.52 4.22
N ALA A 64 -9.01 -2.19 4.86
CA ALA A 64 -7.84 -1.54 5.43
C ALA A 64 -6.60 -2.44 5.36
N HIS A 65 -5.44 -1.80 5.52
CA HIS A 65 -4.14 -2.47 5.57
C HIS A 65 -3.74 -2.74 7.02
N TYR A 66 -3.22 -3.94 7.26
CA TYR A 66 -2.70 -4.35 8.56
C TYR A 66 -1.25 -4.78 8.40
N VAL A 67 -0.33 -3.96 8.87
CA VAL A 67 1.11 -4.23 8.78
C VAL A 67 1.49 -5.26 9.85
N SER A 68 2.03 -6.40 9.44
CA SER A 68 2.50 -7.43 10.36
C SER A 68 4.01 -7.34 10.61
N HIS A 69 4.77 -6.95 9.59
CA HIS A 69 6.22 -6.81 9.67
C HIS A 69 6.65 -5.58 8.91
N SER A 70 7.66 -4.89 9.42
CA SER A 70 8.26 -3.75 8.74
C SER A 70 9.76 -3.73 8.98
N GLY A 71 10.48 -3.07 8.10
CA GLY A 71 11.92 -2.93 8.20
C GLY A 71 12.40 -1.71 7.44
N VAL A 72 13.66 -1.37 7.68
CA VAL A 72 14.30 -0.20 7.08
C VAL A 72 15.70 -0.59 6.60
N SER A 73 16.05 -0.13 5.41
CA SER A 73 17.42 -0.25 4.91
C SER A 73 17.80 1.07 4.24
N GLY A 74 18.65 1.86 4.90
CA GLY A 74 18.97 3.21 4.44
C GLY A 74 17.71 4.08 4.38
N ASP A 75 17.40 4.60 3.21
CA ASP A 75 16.21 5.42 2.95
C ASP A 75 15.03 4.61 2.44
N VAL A 76 15.11 3.28 2.47
CA VAL A 76 14.08 2.37 1.97
C VAL A 76 13.34 1.73 3.12
N GLU A 77 12.00 1.84 3.08
CA GLU A 77 11.07 1.25 4.04
C GLU A 77 10.38 0.04 3.40
N PHE A 78 10.17 -1.02 4.20
CA PHE A 78 9.52 -2.26 3.76
C PHE A 78 8.37 -2.59 4.69
N ALA A 79 7.30 -3.16 4.14
CA ALA A 79 6.21 -3.69 4.93
C ALA A 79 5.65 -4.96 4.31
N LEU A 80 5.27 -5.89 5.18
CA LEU A 80 4.50 -7.08 4.87
C LEU A 80 3.23 -7.03 5.71
N GLY A 81 2.10 -7.34 5.12
CA GLY A 81 0.86 -7.35 5.86
C GLY A 81 -0.29 -7.97 5.11
N GLU A 82 -1.48 -7.75 5.64
CA GLU A 82 -2.73 -8.23 5.07
C GLU A 82 -3.66 -7.06 4.81
N THR A 83 -4.50 -7.22 3.79
CA THR A 83 -5.68 -6.38 3.61
C THR A 83 -6.90 -7.13 4.12
N ARG A 84 -7.79 -6.44 4.83
CA ARG A 84 -9.00 -7.02 5.43
C ARG A 84 -10.20 -6.11 5.21
N TRP A 85 -11.36 -6.74 5.02
CA TRP A 85 -12.63 -6.02 5.05
C TRP A 85 -12.91 -5.46 6.45
N ASP A 86 -13.84 -4.50 6.54
CA ASP A 86 -14.28 -3.95 7.83
C ASP A 86 -14.84 -5.02 8.77
N THR A 87 -15.30 -6.13 8.22
CA THR A 87 -15.75 -7.30 8.99
C THR A 87 -14.61 -8.05 9.67
N GLY A 88 -13.36 -7.75 9.30
CA GLY A 88 -12.17 -8.47 9.75
C GLY A 88 -11.76 -9.62 8.85
N GLU A 89 -12.57 -9.97 7.86
CA GLU A 89 -12.26 -11.03 6.92
C GLU A 89 -11.08 -10.65 6.02
N ARG A 90 -10.12 -11.57 5.87
CA ARG A 90 -8.93 -11.36 5.06
C ARG A 90 -9.27 -11.27 3.58
N ILE A 91 -8.73 -10.27 2.90
CA ILE A 91 -8.80 -10.13 1.45
C ILE A 91 -7.55 -10.74 0.81
N GLY A 92 -6.36 -10.38 1.30
CA GLY A 92 -5.11 -10.82 0.70
C GLY A 92 -3.89 -10.37 1.47
N THR A 93 -2.72 -10.69 0.91
CA THR A 93 -1.42 -10.26 1.43
C THR A 93 -0.91 -9.10 0.59
N PHE A 94 -0.19 -8.18 1.21
CA PHE A 94 0.54 -7.15 0.47
C PHE A 94 2.01 -7.11 0.88
N LEU A 95 2.84 -6.69 -0.07
CA LEU A 95 4.25 -6.37 0.11
C LEU A 95 4.46 -4.96 -0.41
N ALA A 96 5.02 -4.09 0.40
CA ALA A 96 5.19 -2.69 0.05
C ALA A 96 6.64 -2.23 0.26
N VAL A 97 7.12 -1.37 -0.63
CA VAL A 97 8.44 -0.76 -0.57
C VAL A 97 8.30 0.72 -0.87
N ALA A 98 8.92 1.56 -0.06
CA ALA A 98 9.00 3.00 -0.31
C ALA A 98 10.43 3.49 -0.13
N GLU A 99 10.91 4.28 -1.09
CA GLU A 99 12.13 5.05 -0.95
C GLU A 99 11.75 6.45 -0.52
N LEU A 100 12.29 6.91 0.62
CA LEU A 100 11.98 8.20 1.18
C LEU A 100 13.00 9.26 0.72
N ASP A 101 12.53 10.48 0.55
CA ASP A 101 13.41 11.63 0.30
C ASP A 101 13.94 12.20 1.62
N GLU A 102 14.71 13.28 1.54
CA GLU A 102 15.33 13.92 2.71
C GLU A 102 14.30 14.46 3.72
N SER A 103 13.08 14.76 3.26
CA SER A 103 12.00 15.25 4.13
C SER A 103 11.20 14.12 4.77
N GLY A 104 11.51 12.85 4.45
CA GLY A 104 10.77 11.70 4.96
C GLY A 104 9.51 11.36 4.18
N ARG A 105 9.34 11.93 2.99
CA ARG A 105 8.23 11.62 2.10
C ARG A 105 8.64 10.55 1.10
N MET A 106 7.70 9.67 0.73
CA MET A 106 8.01 8.66 -0.28
C MET A 106 8.05 9.27 -1.67
N ARG A 107 9.16 9.05 -2.35
CA ARG A 107 9.34 9.46 -3.74
C ARG A 107 9.32 8.29 -4.71
N ARG A 108 9.45 7.06 -4.23
CA ARG A 108 9.24 5.84 -4.99
C ARG A 108 8.43 4.89 -4.14
N TYR A 109 7.40 4.30 -4.73
CA TYR A 109 6.49 3.43 -4.00
C TYR A 109 6.08 2.27 -4.90
N MET A 110 6.29 1.05 -4.40
CA MET A 110 5.80 -0.15 -5.05
C MET A 110 5.01 -0.98 -4.05
N VAL A 111 3.89 -1.54 -4.50
CA VAL A 111 3.14 -2.49 -3.70
C VAL A 111 2.57 -3.59 -4.59
N ALA A 112 2.66 -4.82 -4.09
CA ALA A 112 2.02 -5.97 -4.71
C ALA A 112 0.99 -6.53 -3.73
N ARG A 113 -0.21 -6.82 -4.23
CA ARG A 113 -1.31 -7.39 -3.45
C ARG A 113 -1.91 -8.58 -4.17
N SER A 114 -2.21 -9.64 -3.42
CA SER A 114 -2.85 -10.82 -3.99
C SER A 114 -3.62 -11.59 -2.91
N PRO A 115 -4.84 -12.07 -3.21
CA PRO A 115 -5.60 -12.90 -2.27
C PRO A 115 -5.01 -14.31 -2.12
N VAL A 116 -4.18 -14.75 -3.06
CA VAL A 116 -3.59 -16.09 -3.04
C VAL A 116 -2.13 -16.09 -2.58
N LEU A 117 -1.53 -14.92 -2.39
CA LEU A 117 -0.16 -14.83 -1.89
C LEU A 117 -0.17 -15.10 -0.39
N ALA A 118 0.29 -16.28 0.01
CA ALA A 118 0.37 -16.70 1.39
C ALA A 118 1.34 -17.88 1.50
N PHE A 119 1.88 -18.08 2.69
CA PHE A 119 2.63 -19.31 2.94
C PHE A 119 1.68 -20.52 2.87
N PRO A 120 2.12 -21.68 2.35
CA PRO A 120 1.24 -22.84 2.22
C PRO A 120 0.53 -23.26 3.49
N SER A 121 1.15 -23.07 4.66
CA SER A 121 0.56 -23.39 5.97
C SER A 121 -0.59 -22.46 6.37
N GLU A 122 -0.75 -21.32 5.68
CA GLU A 122 -1.77 -20.33 6.00
C GLU A 122 -2.98 -20.39 5.05
N ARG A 123 -2.91 -21.26 4.05
CA ARG A 123 -3.98 -21.41 3.07
C ARG A 123 -5.10 -22.29 3.57
#